data_af1511493ed95df8ec5dc520cf335f10
#
_entry.id   af1511493ed95df8ec5dc520cf335f10
#
_cell.length_a   1.000
_cell.length_b   1.000
_cell.length_c   1.000
_cell.angle_alpha   90.00
_cell.angle_beta   90.00
_cell.angle_gamma   90.00
#
_symmetry.space_group_name_H-M   'P 1'
#
loop_
_entity.id
_entity.type
_entity.pdbx_description
1 polymer ?
#
loop_
_entity_poly.entity_id
_entity_poly.type
_entity_poly.pdbx_seq_one_letter_code
_entity_poly.pdbx_strand_id
1 'polypeptide(L)'
;MADTSADTANALSAADRPEDDGWRQTHLGRLLGHSMRRFDERVLELMAHSPHAPLALANLAARAQVSAAHVHITRHLSLRGSRLVDLAHSAGMSKQAMGDLVGQCEAWGLVTRADDPRDGRARLVRFTPVGLDWLRAFRDAVAHAEAEFRAEVGIDVATVLMLGLEAYAGPTASA
;
A
#
# COMPACT_ATOMS: atom_id res chain seq x y z
N MET A 1 11.16 46.95 -57.26
CA MET A 1 11.08 45.47 -57.07
C MET A 1 11.74 45.20 -55.76
N ALA A 2 10.92 45.17 -54.69
CA ALA A 2 11.35 44.86 -53.30
C ALA A 2 10.68 43.57 -52.93
N ASP A 3 11.50 42.65 -52.47
CA ASP A 3 11.22 41.29 -52.08
C ASP A 3 10.37 41.27 -50.78
N THR A 4 9.17 40.76 -50.91
CA THR A 4 8.23 40.56 -49.77
C THR A 4 8.03 39.07 -49.58
N SER A 5 9.05 38.41 -49.06
CA SER A 5 8.99 36.97 -48.79
C SER A 5 9.85 36.58 -47.59
N ALA A 6 9.52 37.03 -46.39
CA ALA A 6 10.09 36.41 -45.20
C ALA A 6 9.36 36.88 -43.91
N ASP A 7 8.09 36.58 -43.78
CA ASP A 7 7.47 36.67 -42.42
C ASP A 7 6.21 35.82 -42.27
N THR A 8 6.33 34.54 -42.61
CA THR A 8 5.22 33.58 -42.46
C THR A 8 5.64 32.31 -41.73
N ALA A 9 6.72 32.36 -40.98
CA ALA A 9 7.15 31.19 -40.20
C ALA A 9 7.36 31.59 -38.74
N ASN A 10 6.33 31.74 -37.97
CA ASN A 10 6.29 31.39 -36.55
C ASN A 10 5.04 31.92 -35.81
N ALA A 11 3.88 31.67 -36.33
CA ALA A 11 2.66 31.73 -35.52
C ALA A 11 2.22 30.29 -35.23
N LEU A 12 2.95 29.60 -34.38
CA LEU A 12 2.39 28.44 -33.67
C LEU A 12 1.15 28.98 -32.95
N SER A 13 -0.01 28.45 -33.36
CA SER A 13 -1.30 28.76 -32.78
C SER A 13 -1.22 28.66 -31.25
N ALA A 14 -1.89 29.54 -30.51
CA ALA A 14 -2.01 29.49 -29.04
C ALA A 14 -2.58 28.13 -28.54
N ALA A 15 -3.16 27.33 -29.44
CA ALA A 15 -3.63 25.97 -29.18
C ALA A 15 -2.50 24.90 -29.16
N ASP A 16 -1.29 25.22 -29.59
CA ASP A 16 -0.15 24.29 -29.66
C ASP A 16 0.92 24.54 -28.58
N ARG A 17 0.61 25.37 -27.58
CA ARG A 17 1.44 25.42 -26.36
C ARG A 17 1.15 24.16 -25.58
N PRO A 18 2.19 23.37 -25.19
CA PRO A 18 1.97 22.27 -24.26
C PRO A 18 1.27 22.86 -23.02
N GLU A 19 0.06 22.37 -22.73
CA GLU A 19 -0.66 22.75 -21.53
C GLU A 19 0.30 22.59 -20.34
N ASP A 20 0.25 23.52 -19.39
CA ASP A 20 1.07 23.43 -18.17
C ASP A 20 0.75 22.10 -17.48
N ASP A 21 1.67 21.15 -17.55
CA ASP A 21 1.54 19.79 -17.04
C ASP A 21 1.86 19.71 -15.54
N GLY A 22 2.16 20.85 -14.91
CA GLY A 22 2.57 20.93 -13.51
C GLY A 22 1.55 20.37 -12.53
N TRP A 23 0.23 20.49 -12.83
CA TRP A 23 -0.83 19.92 -11.99
C TRP A 23 -0.72 18.39 -11.82
N ARG A 24 -0.20 17.69 -12.83
CA ARG A 24 -0.01 16.23 -12.80
C ARG A 24 1.02 15.81 -11.75
N GLN A 25 1.90 16.71 -11.35
CA GLN A 25 2.94 16.45 -10.36
C GLN A 25 2.49 16.77 -8.93
N THR A 26 1.49 17.62 -8.76
CA THR A 26 1.12 18.22 -7.46
C THR A 26 -0.27 17.87 -6.98
N HIS A 27 -1.08 17.11 -7.77
CA HIS A 27 -2.44 16.77 -7.34
C HIS A 27 -2.44 15.75 -6.20
N LEU A 28 -3.47 15.82 -5.35
CA LEU A 28 -3.61 15.03 -4.13
C LEU A 28 -3.40 13.53 -4.33
N GLY A 29 -4.01 12.94 -5.37
CA GLY A 29 -3.90 11.50 -5.64
C GLY A 29 -2.46 11.04 -5.91
N ARG A 30 -1.65 11.88 -6.60
CA ARG A 30 -0.24 11.58 -6.81
C ARG A 30 0.56 11.66 -5.51
N LEU A 31 0.34 12.70 -4.70
CA LEU A 31 1.01 12.86 -3.42
C LEU A 31 0.69 11.70 -2.47
N LEU A 32 -0.59 11.33 -2.35
CA LEU A 32 -1.02 10.18 -1.54
C LEU A 32 -0.37 8.88 -2.04
N GLY A 33 -0.39 8.62 -3.35
CA GLY A 33 0.19 7.41 -3.92
C GLY A 33 1.71 7.33 -3.73
N HIS A 34 2.42 8.46 -3.85
CA HIS A 34 3.86 8.52 -3.61
C HIS A 34 4.19 8.33 -2.13
N SER A 35 3.47 9.02 -1.24
CA SER A 35 3.66 8.91 0.20
C SER A 35 3.38 7.49 0.71
N MET A 36 2.33 6.84 0.19
CA MET A 36 2.01 5.45 0.54
C MET A 36 3.14 4.50 0.13
N ARG A 37 3.67 4.61 -1.10
CA ARG A 37 4.79 3.76 -1.54
C ARG A 37 6.02 3.95 -0.66
N ARG A 38 6.41 5.21 -0.38
CA ARG A 38 7.56 5.52 0.49
C ARG A 38 7.37 4.93 1.89
N PHE A 39 6.17 5.05 2.44
CA PHE A 39 5.83 4.49 3.75
C PHE A 39 5.91 2.96 3.75
N ASP A 40 5.34 2.29 2.74
CA ASP A 40 5.36 0.84 2.62
C ASP A 40 6.78 0.28 2.43
N GLU A 41 7.60 0.94 1.61
CA GLU A 41 9.02 0.60 1.43
C GLU A 41 9.77 0.69 2.77
N ARG A 42 9.53 1.77 3.54
CA ARG A 42 10.15 1.94 4.84
C ARG A 42 9.71 0.88 5.85
N VAL A 43 8.42 0.56 5.89
CA VAL A 43 7.89 -0.51 6.74
C VAL A 43 8.55 -1.86 6.40
N LEU A 44 8.68 -2.19 5.11
CA LEU A 44 9.35 -3.44 4.69
C LEU A 44 10.82 -3.49 5.08
N GLU A 45 11.56 -2.37 4.96
CA GLU A 45 12.95 -2.27 5.44
C GLU A 45 13.06 -2.54 6.94
N LEU A 46 12.19 -1.92 7.74
CA LEU A 46 12.15 -2.12 9.19
C LEU A 46 11.81 -3.56 9.55
N MET A 47 10.88 -4.19 8.82
CA MET A 47 10.54 -5.60 9.01
C MET A 47 11.69 -6.54 8.66
N ALA A 48 12.47 -6.23 7.62
CA ALA A 48 13.64 -7.02 7.24
C ALA A 48 14.71 -7.11 8.36
N HIS A 49 14.71 -6.11 9.24
CA HIS A 49 15.67 -6.02 10.36
C HIS A 49 15.01 -6.26 11.74
N SER A 50 13.71 -6.59 11.76
CA SER A 50 12.97 -6.79 13.01
C SER A 50 13.41 -8.08 13.72
N PRO A 51 13.71 -8.03 15.03
CA PRO A 51 13.99 -9.23 15.81
C PRO A 51 12.77 -10.14 15.99
N HIS A 52 11.57 -9.61 15.74
CA HIS A 52 10.31 -10.34 15.85
C HIS A 52 9.86 -10.97 14.54
N ALA A 53 10.45 -10.58 13.40
CA ALA A 53 10.14 -11.21 12.13
C ALA A 53 10.74 -12.61 12.07
N PRO A 54 9.98 -13.63 11.66
CA PRO A 54 10.55 -14.94 11.37
C PRO A 54 11.71 -14.82 10.39
N LEU A 55 12.85 -15.43 10.71
CA LEU A 55 14.11 -15.25 9.96
C LEU A 55 13.96 -15.49 8.45
N ALA A 56 13.19 -16.53 8.07
CA ALA A 56 12.92 -16.82 6.67
C ALA A 56 12.20 -15.67 5.96
N LEU A 57 11.27 -15.00 6.64
CA LEU A 57 10.46 -13.91 6.09
C LEU A 57 11.24 -12.58 6.10
N ALA A 58 12.05 -12.33 7.12
CA ALA A 58 12.98 -11.22 7.15
C ALA A 58 13.95 -11.30 5.96
N ASN A 59 14.47 -12.49 5.65
CA ASN A 59 15.31 -12.72 4.48
C ASN A 59 14.58 -12.49 3.15
N LEU A 60 13.30 -12.88 3.04
CA LEU A 60 12.48 -12.59 1.85
C LEU A 60 12.21 -11.09 1.68
N ALA A 61 11.94 -10.39 2.77
CA ALA A 61 11.78 -8.93 2.77
C ALA A 61 13.08 -8.22 2.36
N ALA A 62 14.22 -8.62 2.93
CA ALA A 62 15.54 -8.08 2.59
C ALA A 62 15.92 -8.30 1.12
N ARG A 63 15.40 -9.36 0.47
CA ARG A 63 15.59 -9.66 -0.96
C ARG A 63 14.52 -9.05 -1.86
N ALA A 64 13.68 -8.16 -1.33
CA ALA A 64 12.54 -7.56 -2.03
C ALA A 64 11.55 -8.58 -2.64
N GLN A 65 11.49 -9.78 -2.10
CA GLN A 65 10.51 -10.81 -2.52
C GLN A 65 9.15 -10.56 -1.88
N VAL A 66 9.13 -9.97 -0.67
CA VAL A 66 7.91 -9.42 -0.08
C VAL A 66 7.73 -8.00 -0.61
N SER A 67 6.67 -7.79 -1.35
CA SER A 67 6.34 -6.48 -1.92
C SER A 67 5.26 -5.77 -1.10
N ALA A 68 5.04 -4.48 -1.39
CA ALA A 68 3.93 -3.72 -0.83
C ALA A 68 2.57 -4.40 -1.03
N ALA A 69 2.38 -5.18 -2.11
CA ALA A 69 1.15 -5.95 -2.32
C ALA A 69 0.89 -6.99 -1.22
N HIS A 70 1.92 -7.62 -0.66
CA HIS A 70 1.79 -8.57 0.44
C HIS A 70 1.43 -7.89 1.77
N VAL A 71 1.75 -6.59 1.90
CA VAL A 71 1.36 -5.76 3.05
C VAL A 71 -0.17 -5.63 3.14
N HIS A 72 -0.87 -5.67 2.01
CA HIS A 72 -2.34 -5.65 2.00
C HIS A 72 -2.95 -6.81 2.80
N ILE A 73 -2.38 -8.01 2.73
CA ILE A 73 -2.85 -9.14 3.56
C ILE A 73 -2.66 -8.81 5.03
N THR A 74 -1.51 -8.28 5.42
CA THR A 74 -1.21 -7.92 6.81
C THR A 74 -2.16 -6.84 7.35
N ARG A 75 -2.55 -5.87 6.50
CA ARG A 75 -3.44 -4.77 6.86
C ARG A 75 -4.91 -5.16 6.96
N HIS A 76 -5.37 -6.05 6.09
CA HIS A 76 -6.80 -6.27 5.87
C HIS A 76 -7.30 -7.63 6.36
N LEU A 77 -6.42 -8.60 6.62
CA LEU A 77 -6.81 -9.90 7.12
C LEU A 77 -7.21 -9.82 8.60
N SER A 78 -8.47 -10.12 8.89
CA SER A 78 -8.98 -10.19 10.26
C SER A 78 -8.26 -11.27 11.08
N LEU A 79 -8.02 -11.02 12.37
CA LEU A 79 -7.48 -12.02 13.30
C LEU A 79 -8.40 -13.26 13.44
N ARG A 80 -9.70 -13.08 13.16
CA ARG A 80 -10.67 -14.18 13.15
C ARG A 80 -10.68 -14.94 11.82
N GLY A 81 -9.94 -14.45 10.83
CA GLY A 81 -9.95 -14.90 9.45
C GLY A 81 -10.94 -14.12 8.59
N SER A 82 -10.69 -14.10 7.30
CA SER A 82 -11.54 -13.43 6.29
C SER A 82 -11.79 -14.36 5.13
N ARG A 83 -12.97 -14.27 4.49
CA ARG A 83 -13.18 -14.89 3.19
C ARG A 83 -12.33 -14.18 2.15
N LEU A 84 -11.85 -14.90 1.15
CA LEU A 84 -11.01 -14.33 0.09
C LEU A 84 -11.68 -13.14 -0.62
N VAL A 85 -13.00 -13.19 -0.80
CA VAL A 85 -13.77 -12.11 -1.47
C VAL A 85 -13.79 -10.86 -0.61
N ASP A 86 -14.00 -11.01 0.70
CA ASP A 86 -14.06 -9.89 1.64
C ASP A 86 -12.68 -9.24 1.77
N LEU A 87 -11.63 -10.07 1.84
CA LEU A 87 -10.24 -9.60 1.88
C LEU A 87 -9.87 -8.82 0.61
N ALA A 88 -10.25 -9.33 -0.56
CA ALA A 88 -10.03 -8.65 -1.84
C ALA A 88 -10.77 -7.30 -1.90
N HIS A 89 -12.01 -7.27 -1.46
CA HIS A 89 -12.82 -6.05 -1.41
C HIS A 89 -12.19 -5.00 -0.48
N SER A 90 -11.82 -5.40 0.74
CA SER A 90 -11.19 -4.50 1.72
C SER A 90 -9.85 -3.95 1.24
N ALA A 91 -9.12 -4.70 0.44
CA ALA A 91 -7.85 -4.29 -0.14
C ALA A 91 -7.99 -3.53 -1.49
N GLY A 92 -9.21 -3.34 -2.00
CA GLY A 92 -9.44 -2.72 -3.30
C GLY A 92 -8.86 -3.52 -4.48
N MET A 93 -8.79 -4.86 -4.36
CA MET A 93 -8.16 -5.75 -5.32
C MET A 93 -9.17 -6.69 -5.97
N SER A 94 -8.81 -7.23 -7.16
CA SER A 94 -9.60 -8.32 -7.74
C SER A 94 -9.43 -9.62 -6.91
N LYS A 95 -10.47 -10.47 -6.92
CA LYS A 95 -10.42 -11.78 -6.24
C LYS A 95 -9.26 -12.64 -6.73
N GLN A 96 -8.94 -12.59 -8.02
CA GLN A 96 -7.84 -13.35 -8.60
C GLN A 96 -6.49 -12.85 -8.06
N ALA A 97 -6.21 -11.54 -8.14
CA ALA A 97 -4.97 -10.97 -7.63
C ALA A 97 -4.78 -11.25 -6.13
N MET A 98 -5.85 -11.10 -5.32
CA MET A 98 -5.80 -11.47 -3.91
C MET A 98 -5.58 -12.97 -3.71
N GLY A 99 -6.15 -13.83 -4.58
CA GLY A 99 -5.94 -15.27 -4.57
C GLY A 99 -4.48 -15.67 -4.77
N ASP A 100 -3.79 -15.00 -5.69
CA ASP A 100 -2.37 -15.22 -5.99
C ASP A 100 -1.49 -14.78 -4.81
N LEU A 101 -1.76 -13.60 -4.22
CA LEU A 101 -1.06 -13.12 -3.03
C LEU A 101 -1.25 -14.05 -1.82
N VAL A 102 -2.48 -14.50 -1.57
CA VAL A 102 -2.78 -15.46 -0.50
C VAL A 102 -2.03 -16.77 -0.74
N GLY A 103 -1.97 -17.25 -2.00
CA GLY A 103 -1.20 -18.46 -2.36
C GLY A 103 0.30 -18.30 -2.05
N GLN A 104 0.89 -17.15 -2.33
CA GLN A 104 2.29 -16.86 -1.99
C GLN A 104 2.49 -16.81 -0.47
N CYS A 105 1.63 -16.11 0.26
CA CYS A 105 1.70 -16.04 1.71
C CYS A 105 1.47 -17.41 2.38
N GLU A 106 0.66 -18.28 1.77
CA GLU A 106 0.46 -19.65 2.22
C GLU A 106 1.72 -20.49 2.00
N ALA A 107 2.39 -20.35 0.84
CA ALA A 107 3.67 -20.99 0.57
C ALA A 107 4.79 -20.55 1.53
N TRP A 108 4.73 -19.33 2.04
CA TRP A 108 5.65 -18.82 3.07
C TRP A 108 5.23 -19.20 4.50
N GLY A 109 4.11 -19.88 4.67
CA GLY A 109 3.59 -20.27 5.98
C GLY A 109 3.00 -19.14 6.80
N LEU A 110 2.73 -17.96 6.21
CA LEU A 110 2.11 -16.82 6.90
C LEU A 110 0.64 -17.01 7.16
N VAL A 111 -0.06 -17.59 6.21
CA VAL A 111 -1.49 -17.83 6.27
C VAL A 111 -1.83 -19.28 5.91
N THR A 112 -3.02 -19.68 6.23
CA THR A 112 -3.60 -20.98 5.84
C THR A 112 -5.06 -20.79 5.48
N ARG A 113 -5.61 -21.72 4.67
CA ARG A 113 -7.04 -21.78 4.37
C ARG A 113 -7.68 -22.86 5.23
N ALA A 114 -8.61 -22.44 6.09
CA ALA A 114 -9.40 -23.30 6.96
C ALA A 114 -10.88 -23.26 6.58
N ASP A 115 -11.65 -24.27 6.96
CA ASP A 115 -13.09 -24.26 6.77
C ASP A 115 -13.74 -23.17 7.64
N ASP A 116 -14.77 -22.48 7.08
CA ASP A 116 -15.54 -21.51 7.84
C ASP A 116 -16.47 -22.27 8.82
N PRO A 117 -16.33 -22.10 10.13
CA PRO A 117 -17.16 -22.82 11.11
C PRO A 117 -18.65 -22.47 11.01
N ARG A 118 -19.00 -21.38 10.31
CA ARG A 118 -20.39 -20.94 10.10
C ARG A 118 -20.98 -21.40 8.76
N ASP A 119 -20.11 -21.81 7.83
CA ASP A 119 -20.50 -22.22 6.48
C ASP A 119 -19.46 -23.19 5.93
N GLY A 120 -19.69 -24.49 6.11
CA GLY A 120 -18.75 -25.55 5.70
C GLY A 120 -18.46 -25.61 4.19
N ARG A 121 -19.13 -24.79 3.37
CA ARG A 121 -18.82 -24.63 1.94
C ARG A 121 -17.84 -23.49 1.66
N ALA A 122 -17.58 -22.64 2.65
CA ALA A 122 -16.70 -21.47 2.55
C ALA A 122 -15.35 -21.77 3.24
N ARG A 123 -14.29 -21.13 2.72
CA ARG A 123 -12.98 -21.15 3.33
C ARG A 123 -12.58 -19.77 3.82
N LEU A 124 -11.98 -19.73 5.01
CA LEU A 124 -11.37 -18.55 5.61
C LEU A 124 -9.86 -18.60 5.43
N VAL A 125 -9.28 -17.48 5.02
CA VAL A 125 -7.85 -17.21 5.15
C VAL A 125 -7.59 -16.79 6.59
N ARG A 126 -6.61 -17.41 7.25
CA ARG A 126 -6.25 -17.14 8.65
C ARG A 126 -4.74 -17.02 8.79
N PHE A 127 -4.29 -16.20 9.71
CA PHE A 127 -2.88 -16.21 10.12
C PHE A 127 -2.50 -17.53 10.77
N THR A 128 -1.32 -18.03 10.46
CA THR A 128 -0.64 -19.08 11.22
C THR A 128 0.06 -18.46 12.44
N PRO A 129 0.62 -19.26 13.37
CA PRO A 129 1.50 -18.73 14.42
C PRO A 129 2.66 -17.88 13.86
N VAL A 130 3.30 -18.33 12.76
CA VAL A 130 4.35 -17.58 12.06
C VAL A 130 3.80 -16.27 11.47
N GLY A 131 2.58 -16.31 10.94
CA GLY A 131 1.89 -15.11 10.45
C GLY A 131 1.55 -14.11 11.55
N LEU A 132 1.25 -14.57 12.76
CA LEU A 132 1.03 -13.70 13.92
C LEU A 132 2.34 -13.04 14.40
N ASP A 133 3.48 -13.74 14.31
CA ASP A 133 4.79 -13.14 14.59
C ASP A 133 5.13 -12.08 13.55
N TRP A 134 4.87 -12.36 12.27
CA TRP A 134 4.98 -11.39 11.20
C TRP A 134 4.08 -10.16 11.42
N LEU A 135 2.83 -10.35 11.85
CA LEU A 135 1.91 -9.25 12.14
C LEU A 135 2.40 -8.37 13.30
N ARG A 136 3.06 -8.96 14.32
CA ARG A 136 3.71 -8.19 15.39
C ARG A 136 4.85 -7.34 14.85
N ALA A 137 5.75 -7.93 14.06
CA ALA A 137 6.83 -7.21 13.41
C ALA A 137 6.30 -6.07 12.52
N PHE A 138 5.23 -6.31 11.79
CA PHE A 138 4.56 -5.29 10.97
C PHE A 138 4.03 -4.12 11.83
N ARG A 139 3.34 -4.40 12.92
CA ARG A 139 2.84 -3.37 13.83
C ARG A 139 3.97 -2.49 14.38
N ASP A 140 5.06 -3.13 14.81
CA ASP A 140 6.20 -2.40 15.38
C ASP A 140 6.93 -1.57 14.30
N ALA A 141 7.04 -2.10 13.08
CA ALA A 141 7.58 -1.37 11.93
C ALA A 141 6.71 -0.16 11.53
N VAL A 142 5.39 -0.32 11.51
CA VAL A 142 4.45 0.79 11.25
C VAL A 142 4.60 1.88 12.31
N ALA A 143 4.62 1.52 13.60
CA ALA A 143 4.79 2.49 14.68
C ALA A 143 6.12 3.26 14.56
N HIS A 144 7.19 2.59 14.14
CA HIS A 144 8.49 3.22 13.91
C HIS A 144 8.44 4.17 12.70
N ALA A 145 7.93 3.72 11.56
CA ALA A 145 7.80 4.55 10.36
C ALA A 145 6.91 5.79 10.60
N GLU A 146 5.84 5.66 11.39
CA GLU A 146 5.02 6.79 11.81
C GLU A 146 5.78 7.77 12.71
N ALA A 147 6.64 7.29 13.60
CA ALA A 147 7.48 8.15 14.43
C ALA A 147 8.50 8.93 13.59
N GLU A 148 9.14 8.27 12.60
CA GLU A 148 10.03 8.93 11.64
C GLU A 148 9.26 9.98 10.82
N PHE A 149 8.07 9.67 10.32
CA PHE A 149 7.22 10.61 9.61
C PHE A 149 6.88 11.84 10.46
N ARG A 150 6.47 11.64 11.73
CA ARG A 150 6.20 12.76 12.65
C ARG A 150 7.43 13.61 12.92
N ALA A 151 8.62 13.00 12.99
CA ALA A 151 9.88 13.73 13.16
C ALA A 151 10.25 14.55 11.92
N GLU A 152 9.94 14.05 10.71
CA GLU A 152 10.27 14.70 9.44
C GLU A 152 9.35 15.92 9.16
N VAL A 153 8.03 15.75 9.33
CA VAL A 153 7.06 16.80 8.96
C VAL A 153 6.64 17.68 10.13
N GLY A 154 6.94 17.32 11.36
CA GLY A 154 6.46 17.94 12.59
C GLY A 154 5.16 17.34 13.10
N ILE A 155 5.03 17.28 14.44
CA ILE A 155 3.91 16.59 15.10
C ILE A 155 2.54 17.20 14.76
N ASP A 156 2.46 18.53 14.67
CA ASP A 156 1.20 19.24 14.39
C ASP A 156 0.73 18.96 12.96
N VAL A 157 1.63 19.01 11.99
CA VAL A 157 1.33 18.72 10.57
C VAL A 157 0.91 17.27 10.41
N ALA A 158 1.64 16.35 11.02
CA ALA A 158 1.29 14.92 11.00
C ALA A 158 -0.10 14.67 11.60
N THR A 159 -0.42 15.31 12.72
CA THR A 159 -1.73 15.16 13.39
C THR A 159 -2.86 15.66 12.51
N VAL A 160 -2.73 16.87 11.94
CA VAL A 160 -3.77 17.43 11.05
C VAL A 160 -3.95 16.57 9.79
N LEU A 161 -2.84 16.08 9.21
CA LEU A 161 -2.89 15.19 8.05
C LEU A 161 -3.62 13.87 8.38
N MET A 162 -3.31 13.23 9.50
CA MET A 162 -3.96 11.99 9.92
C MET A 162 -5.46 12.19 10.14
N LEU A 163 -5.87 13.23 10.86
CA LEU A 163 -7.29 13.57 11.06
C LEU A 163 -8.00 13.85 9.74
N GLY A 164 -7.35 14.56 8.81
CA GLY A 164 -7.89 14.82 7.48
C GLY A 164 -8.09 13.55 6.65
N LEU A 165 -7.13 12.63 6.71
CA LEU A 165 -7.22 11.33 6.02
C LEU A 165 -8.30 10.43 6.63
N GLU A 166 -8.42 10.39 7.96
CA GLU A 166 -9.49 9.65 8.65
C GLU A 166 -10.88 10.20 8.25
N ALA A 167 -11.05 11.53 8.26
CA ALA A 167 -12.30 12.16 7.86
C ALA A 167 -12.65 11.87 6.38
N TYR A 168 -11.65 11.87 5.50
CA TYR A 168 -11.83 11.59 4.08
C TYR A 168 -12.12 10.11 3.79
N ALA A 169 -11.44 9.20 4.49
CA ALA A 169 -11.63 7.76 4.33
C ALA A 169 -13.01 7.29 4.83
N GLY A 170 -13.65 8.06 5.71
CA GLY A 170 -14.89 7.67 6.37
C GLY A 170 -14.70 6.55 7.41
N PRO A 171 -15.76 6.10 8.05
CA PRO A 171 -15.67 5.06 9.06
C PRO A 171 -15.14 3.77 8.42
N THR A 172 -13.98 3.30 8.89
CA THR A 172 -13.50 1.97 8.54
C THR A 172 -14.50 0.96 9.10
N ALA A 173 -15.13 0.17 8.21
CA ALA A 173 -16.01 -0.89 8.65
C ALA A 173 -15.23 -1.80 9.59
N SER A 174 -15.60 -1.78 10.88
CA SER A 174 -15.02 -2.68 11.88
C SER A 174 -15.34 -4.11 11.48
N ALA A 175 -14.31 -4.88 11.11
CA ALA A 175 -14.42 -6.29 10.76
C ALA A 175 -14.62 -7.17 12.00
#